data_ccd076c311bd2af2fb9552a376345cea
#
_entry.id   ccd076c311bd2af2fb9552a376345cea
#
_cell.length_a   1.000
_cell.length_b   1.000
_cell.length_c   1.000
_cell.angle_alpha   90.00
_cell.angle_beta   90.00
_cell.angle_gamma   90.00
#
_symmetry.space_group_name_H-M   'P 1'
#
loop_
_entity.id
_entity.type
_entity.pdbx_description
1 polymer ?
#
loop_
_entity_poly.entity_id
_entity_poly.type
_entity_poly.pdbx_seq_one_letter_code
_entity_poly.pdbx_strand_id
1 'polypeptide(L)'
;DLTSTIMGDCASFEHAFSHTVPQFFGALISTSIVCLVLLVMNWKMGIALLWVAPVAFAIVLLSRKWQELLAKKYMTTRIDLSEGIQECLETVQDIKACNQEKTYLEKLDAKLDAAEKAQISSEMVSASLLTTGQMVLRLGLATVIVVGSSLILKEKIDLFTYILYLIA
;
A
#
# COMPACT_ATOMS: atom_id res chain seq x y z
N ASP A 1 -10.36 -23.95 -16.59
CA ASP A 1 -10.83 -22.63 -16.24
C ASP A 1 -11.22 -22.45 -14.75
N LEU A 2 -12.20 -23.20 -14.21
CA LEU A 2 -12.53 -23.13 -12.78
C LEU A 2 -11.33 -23.53 -11.90
N THR A 3 -10.57 -24.54 -12.32
CA THR A 3 -9.40 -25.05 -11.63
C THR A 3 -8.26 -24.04 -11.59
N SER A 4 -7.99 -23.31 -12.68
CA SER A 4 -6.94 -22.29 -12.72
C SER A 4 -7.29 -21.05 -11.88
N THR A 5 -8.56 -20.66 -11.86
CA THR A 5 -9.05 -19.58 -11.00
C THR A 5 -8.94 -19.96 -9.52
N ILE A 6 -9.39 -21.16 -9.15
CA ILE A 6 -9.29 -21.65 -7.78
C ILE A 6 -7.82 -21.77 -7.34
N MET A 7 -6.92 -22.25 -8.20
CA MET A 7 -5.48 -22.35 -7.86
C MET A 7 -4.85 -20.96 -7.70
N GLY A 8 -5.21 -19.99 -8.54
CA GLY A 8 -4.74 -18.61 -8.44
C GLY A 8 -5.22 -17.93 -7.15
N ASP A 9 -6.49 -18.12 -6.81
CA ASP A 9 -7.07 -17.56 -5.59
C ASP A 9 -6.50 -18.24 -4.34
N CYS A 10 -6.29 -19.55 -4.36
CA CYS A 10 -5.63 -20.29 -3.27
C CYS A 10 -4.19 -19.81 -3.05
N ALA A 11 -3.41 -19.62 -4.10
CA ALA A 11 -2.04 -19.11 -3.98
C ALA A 11 -2.00 -17.69 -3.40
N SER A 12 -2.91 -16.81 -3.81
CA SER A 12 -3.04 -15.46 -3.28
C SER A 12 -3.47 -15.47 -1.81
N PHE A 13 -4.36 -16.38 -1.43
CA PHE A 13 -4.83 -16.58 -0.06
C PHE A 13 -3.70 -17.12 0.83
N GLU A 14 -2.96 -18.12 0.34
CA GLU A 14 -1.80 -18.68 1.04
C GLU A 14 -0.74 -17.62 1.30
N HIS A 15 -0.39 -16.81 0.29
CA HIS A 15 0.56 -15.71 0.45
C HIS A 15 0.08 -14.67 1.47
N ALA A 16 -1.20 -14.29 1.45
CA ALA A 16 -1.78 -13.36 2.40
C ALA A 16 -1.73 -13.89 3.83
N PHE A 17 -2.13 -15.14 4.05
CA PHE A 17 -2.16 -15.73 5.39
C PHE A 17 -0.76 -16.09 5.92
N SER A 18 0.13 -16.57 5.06
CA SER A 18 1.47 -17.00 5.50
C SER A 18 2.42 -15.83 5.74
N HIS A 19 2.25 -14.72 5.04
CA HIS A 19 3.20 -13.61 5.09
C HIS A 19 2.58 -12.31 5.64
N THR A 20 1.49 -11.86 5.05
CA THR A 20 0.93 -10.53 5.35
C THR A 20 0.27 -10.48 6.73
N VAL A 21 -0.50 -11.51 7.10
CA VAL A 21 -1.21 -11.55 8.39
C VAL A 21 -0.24 -11.63 9.57
N PRO A 22 0.75 -12.55 9.61
CA PRO A 22 1.71 -12.59 10.71
C PRO A 22 2.54 -11.31 10.81
N GLN A 23 2.96 -10.74 9.69
CA GLN A 23 3.71 -9.49 9.65
C GLN A 23 2.90 -8.32 10.21
N PHE A 24 1.61 -8.24 9.88
CA PHE A 24 0.70 -7.22 10.41
C PHE A 24 0.55 -7.32 11.93
N PHE A 25 0.28 -8.52 12.45
CA PHE A 25 0.16 -8.73 13.91
C PHE A 25 1.48 -8.49 14.62
N GLY A 26 2.60 -8.94 14.06
CA GLY A 26 3.93 -8.70 14.60
C GLY A 26 4.26 -7.20 14.70
N ALA A 27 4.00 -6.44 13.65
CA ALA A 27 4.18 -5.00 13.63
C ALA A 27 3.26 -4.30 14.65
N LEU A 28 2.01 -4.72 14.77
CA LEU A 28 1.04 -4.12 15.68
C LEU A 28 1.43 -4.36 17.15
N ILE A 29 1.83 -5.57 17.49
CA ILE A 29 2.30 -5.92 18.84
C ILE A 29 3.59 -5.15 19.16
N SER A 30 4.56 -5.18 18.27
CA SER A 30 5.84 -4.48 18.44
C SER A 30 5.64 -2.99 18.67
N THR A 31 4.86 -2.34 17.81
CA THR A 31 4.55 -0.92 17.92
C THR A 31 3.82 -0.60 19.23
N SER A 32 2.87 -1.45 19.64
CA SER A 32 2.12 -1.25 20.89
C SER A 32 3.04 -1.33 22.12
N ILE A 33 3.96 -2.28 22.13
CA ILE A 33 4.93 -2.42 23.25
C ILE A 33 5.85 -1.19 23.29
N VAL A 34 6.42 -0.78 22.15
CA VAL A 34 7.29 0.40 22.09
C VAL A 34 6.54 1.66 22.54
N CYS A 35 5.32 1.88 22.06
CA CYS A 35 4.47 2.99 22.46
C CYS A 35 4.22 3.02 23.98
N LEU A 36 3.90 1.87 24.57
CA LEU A 36 3.69 1.75 26.01
C LEU A 36 4.94 2.11 26.81
N VAL A 37 6.09 1.57 26.44
CA VAL A 37 7.37 1.85 27.11
C VAL A 37 7.69 3.34 27.03
N LEU A 38 7.56 3.95 25.87
CA LEU A 38 7.84 5.36 25.67
C LEU A 38 6.88 6.26 26.48
N LEU A 39 5.58 5.94 26.51
CA LEU A 39 4.61 6.69 27.32
C LEU A 39 4.91 6.65 28.82
N VAL A 40 5.37 5.50 29.33
CA VAL A 40 5.74 5.33 30.74
C VAL A 40 7.00 6.14 31.07
N MET A 41 7.98 6.19 30.15
CA MET A 41 9.23 6.95 30.39
C MET A 41 9.00 8.46 30.43
N ASN A 42 8.27 8.99 29.45
CA ASN A 42 7.93 10.43 29.44
C ASN A 42 6.66 10.72 28.64
N TRP A 43 5.59 11.05 29.34
CA TRP A 43 4.28 11.31 28.75
C TRP A 43 4.29 12.41 27.67
N LYS A 44 5.09 13.48 27.86
CA LYS A 44 5.14 14.62 26.93
C LYS A 44 5.81 14.24 25.61
N MET A 45 6.89 13.48 25.66
CA MET A 45 7.58 12.97 24.50
C MET A 45 6.74 11.90 23.78
N GLY A 46 6.09 11.01 24.57
CA GLY A 46 5.18 10.00 24.02
C GLY A 46 4.03 10.61 23.22
N ILE A 47 3.40 11.67 23.71
CA ILE A 47 2.34 12.37 22.95
C ILE A 47 2.91 13.04 21.69
N ALA A 48 4.10 13.66 21.77
CA ALA A 48 4.75 14.27 20.63
C ALA A 48 5.09 13.25 19.50
N LEU A 49 5.25 11.99 19.83
CA LEU A 49 5.44 10.91 18.86
C LEU A 49 4.09 10.36 18.36
N LEU A 50 3.16 10.12 19.29
CA LEU A 50 1.91 9.40 19.00
C LEU A 50 0.89 10.19 18.18
N TRP A 51 0.95 11.53 18.15
CA TRP A 51 0.00 12.32 17.37
C TRP A 51 0.04 12.04 15.86
N VAL A 52 1.20 11.53 15.38
CA VAL A 52 1.41 11.17 13.98
C VAL A 52 0.54 9.99 13.56
N ALA A 53 0.33 9.01 14.46
CA ALA A 53 -0.45 7.83 14.17
C ALA A 53 -1.91 8.13 13.78
N PRO A 54 -2.68 8.95 14.53
CA PRO A 54 -4.04 9.30 14.11
C PRO A 54 -4.08 10.14 12.82
N VAL A 55 -3.08 10.98 12.57
CA VAL A 55 -3.00 11.75 11.32
C VAL A 55 -2.76 10.83 10.13
N ALA A 56 -1.80 9.91 10.23
CA ALA A 56 -1.54 8.91 9.19
C ALA A 56 -2.77 8.04 8.94
N PHE A 57 -3.45 7.61 9.98
CA PHE A 57 -4.67 6.82 9.89
C PHE A 57 -5.82 7.58 9.21
N ALA A 58 -5.99 8.85 9.55
CA ALA A 58 -6.98 9.72 8.90
C ALA A 58 -6.72 9.87 7.39
N ILE A 59 -5.47 10.05 6.99
CA ILE A 59 -5.09 10.13 5.57
C ILE A 59 -5.45 8.84 4.84
N VAL A 60 -5.14 7.68 5.41
CA VAL A 60 -5.48 6.37 4.84
C VAL A 60 -6.99 6.19 4.69
N LEU A 61 -7.76 6.53 5.73
CA LEU A 61 -9.22 6.42 5.68
C LEU A 61 -9.86 7.33 4.64
N LEU A 62 -9.39 8.56 4.52
CA LEU A 62 -9.89 9.52 3.53
C LEU A 62 -9.56 9.07 2.09
N SER A 63 -8.42 8.45 1.90
CA SER A 63 -7.96 8.00 0.58
C SER A 63 -8.55 6.65 0.14
N ARG A 64 -9.15 5.91 1.07
CA ARG A 64 -9.63 4.53 0.83
C ARG A 64 -10.62 4.44 -0.34
N LYS A 65 -11.58 5.38 -0.42
CA LYS A 65 -12.58 5.37 -1.50
C LYS A 65 -11.96 5.54 -2.89
N TRP A 66 -10.95 6.37 -3.01
CA TRP A 66 -10.22 6.59 -4.26
C TRP A 66 -9.42 5.37 -4.66
N GLN A 67 -8.76 4.73 -3.70
CA GLN A 67 -8.03 3.48 -3.92
C GLN A 67 -8.95 2.36 -4.39
N GLU A 68 -10.08 2.16 -3.72
CA GLU A 68 -11.06 1.13 -4.07
C GLU A 68 -11.63 1.34 -5.48
N LEU A 69 -11.92 2.59 -5.88
CA LEU A 69 -12.43 2.90 -7.21
C LEU A 69 -11.41 2.57 -8.30
N LEU A 70 -10.16 2.98 -8.10
CA LEU A 70 -9.08 2.75 -9.07
C LEU A 70 -8.68 1.28 -9.12
N ALA A 71 -8.62 0.61 -7.99
CA ALA A 71 -8.35 -0.82 -7.92
C ALA A 71 -9.44 -1.65 -8.62
N LYS A 72 -10.72 -1.31 -8.46
CA LYS A 72 -11.81 -1.95 -9.18
C LYS A 72 -11.69 -1.74 -10.68
N LYS A 73 -11.44 -0.50 -11.12
CA LYS A 73 -11.25 -0.19 -12.54
C LYS A 73 -10.09 -0.99 -13.13
N TYR A 74 -8.96 -1.04 -12.46
CA TYR A 74 -7.81 -1.84 -12.87
C TYR A 74 -8.14 -3.33 -12.97
N MET A 75 -8.83 -3.87 -11.95
CA MET A 75 -9.21 -5.28 -11.95
C MET A 75 -10.15 -5.63 -13.12
N THR A 76 -11.17 -4.81 -13.36
CA THR A 76 -12.08 -5.01 -14.48
C THR A 76 -11.36 -4.99 -15.83
N THR A 77 -10.50 -3.99 -16.05
CA THR A 77 -9.76 -3.86 -17.32
C THR A 77 -8.77 -5.01 -17.52
N ARG A 78 -8.19 -5.53 -16.43
CA ARG A 78 -7.31 -6.70 -16.48
C ARG A 78 -8.05 -7.98 -16.84
N ILE A 79 -9.27 -8.15 -16.33
CA ILE A 79 -10.13 -9.28 -16.68
C ILE A 79 -10.50 -9.20 -18.16
N ASP A 80 -10.97 -8.03 -18.65
CA ASP A 80 -11.31 -7.81 -20.06
C ASP A 80 -10.13 -8.11 -21.00
N LEU A 81 -8.91 -7.75 -20.60
CA LEU A 81 -7.70 -8.08 -21.35
C LEU A 81 -7.43 -9.59 -21.36
N SER A 82 -7.54 -10.24 -20.19
CA SER A 82 -7.32 -11.68 -20.07
C SER A 82 -8.30 -12.48 -20.91
N GLU A 83 -9.57 -12.09 -20.88
CA GLU A 83 -10.62 -12.68 -21.75
C GLU A 83 -10.31 -12.46 -23.24
N GLY A 84 -9.88 -11.27 -23.63
CA GLY A 84 -9.48 -10.97 -25.01
C GLY A 84 -8.28 -11.78 -25.48
N ILE A 85 -7.29 -12.03 -24.62
CA ILE A 85 -6.15 -12.89 -24.94
C ILE A 85 -6.61 -14.34 -25.09
N GLN A 86 -7.46 -14.83 -24.20
CA GLN A 86 -8.00 -16.18 -24.26
C GLN A 86 -8.82 -16.39 -25.53
N GLU A 87 -9.72 -15.47 -25.88
CA GLU A 87 -10.49 -15.49 -27.12
C GLU A 87 -9.58 -15.53 -28.35
N CYS A 88 -8.49 -14.72 -28.34
CA CYS A 88 -7.50 -14.72 -29.41
C CYS A 88 -6.82 -16.08 -29.59
N LEU A 89 -6.47 -16.74 -28.49
CA LEU A 89 -5.82 -18.05 -28.53
C LEU A 89 -6.77 -19.16 -29.02
N GLU A 90 -8.05 -19.10 -28.63
CA GLU A 90 -9.06 -20.06 -29.01
C GLU A 90 -9.44 -19.93 -30.50
N THR A 91 -9.49 -18.68 -31.01
CA THR A 91 -9.94 -18.39 -32.37
C THR A 91 -8.82 -18.08 -33.36
N VAL A 92 -7.56 -18.31 -32.99
CA VAL A 92 -6.38 -17.95 -33.81
C VAL A 92 -6.38 -18.57 -35.20
N GLN A 93 -6.90 -19.79 -35.36
CA GLN A 93 -6.98 -20.48 -36.63
C GLN A 93 -8.03 -19.84 -37.54
N ASP A 94 -9.17 -19.46 -36.98
CA ASP A 94 -10.28 -18.80 -37.72
C ASP A 94 -9.89 -17.38 -38.13
N ILE A 95 -9.22 -16.63 -37.25
CA ILE A 95 -8.69 -15.28 -37.52
C ILE A 95 -7.72 -15.34 -38.72
N LYS A 96 -6.82 -16.32 -38.74
CA LYS A 96 -5.85 -16.54 -39.82
C LYS A 96 -6.56 -16.96 -41.12
N ALA A 97 -7.51 -17.89 -41.04
CA ALA A 97 -8.27 -18.35 -42.19
C ALA A 97 -9.06 -17.20 -42.86
N CYS A 98 -9.57 -16.26 -42.05
CA CYS A 98 -10.33 -15.09 -42.57
C CYS A 98 -9.44 -13.88 -42.89
N ASN A 99 -8.12 -13.95 -42.74
CA ASN A 99 -7.15 -12.86 -42.94
C ASN A 99 -7.53 -11.56 -42.16
N GLN A 100 -8.04 -11.75 -40.94
CA GLN A 100 -8.50 -10.68 -40.04
C GLN A 100 -7.51 -10.35 -38.90
N GLU A 101 -6.26 -10.82 -39.00
CA GLU A 101 -5.23 -10.69 -37.97
C GLU A 101 -5.03 -9.23 -37.53
N LYS A 102 -4.92 -8.32 -38.50
CA LYS A 102 -4.66 -6.90 -38.22
C LYS A 102 -5.77 -6.26 -37.40
N THR A 103 -7.02 -6.47 -37.80
CA THR A 103 -8.19 -5.91 -37.10
C THR A 103 -8.35 -6.45 -35.70
N TYR A 104 -8.02 -7.73 -35.50
CA TYR A 104 -8.10 -8.35 -34.18
C TYR A 104 -6.99 -7.87 -33.25
N LEU A 105 -5.76 -7.75 -33.76
CA LEU A 105 -4.63 -7.20 -33.01
C LEU A 105 -4.86 -5.76 -32.59
N GLU A 106 -5.40 -4.91 -33.46
CA GLU A 106 -5.76 -3.54 -33.11
C GLU A 106 -6.77 -3.46 -31.96
N LYS A 107 -7.73 -4.38 -31.90
CA LYS A 107 -8.68 -4.47 -30.76
C LYS A 107 -7.99 -4.94 -29.47
N LEU A 108 -7.08 -5.89 -29.58
CA LEU A 108 -6.32 -6.41 -28.42
C LEU A 108 -5.38 -5.35 -27.88
N ASP A 109 -4.70 -4.60 -28.77
CA ASP A 109 -3.83 -3.49 -28.40
C ASP A 109 -4.63 -2.39 -27.68
N ALA A 110 -5.84 -2.08 -28.13
CA ALA A 110 -6.70 -1.12 -27.43
C ALA A 110 -7.10 -1.58 -26.01
N LYS A 111 -7.35 -2.89 -25.82
CA LYS A 111 -7.58 -3.47 -24.48
C LYS A 111 -6.32 -3.41 -23.60
N LEU A 112 -5.16 -3.67 -24.19
CA LEU A 112 -3.86 -3.60 -23.53
C LEU A 112 -3.57 -2.16 -23.05
N ASP A 113 -3.73 -1.18 -23.93
CA ASP A 113 -3.57 0.25 -23.60
C ASP A 113 -4.51 0.70 -22.47
N ALA A 114 -5.74 0.21 -22.47
CA ALA A 114 -6.72 0.51 -21.44
C ALA A 114 -6.30 -0.10 -20.09
N ALA A 115 -5.80 -1.33 -20.08
CA ALA A 115 -5.29 -2.01 -18.90
C ALA A 115 -4.03 -1.31 -18.35
N GLU A 116 -3.09 -0.94 -19.22
CA GLU A 116 -1.88 -0.21 -18.85
C GLU A 116 -2.21 1.15 -18.20
N LYS A 117 -3.08 1.94 -18.81
CA LYS A 117 -3.50 3.23 -18.24
C LYS A 117 -4.19 3.07 -16.90
N ALA A 118 -5.02 2.04 -16.74
CA ALA A 118 -5.68 1.76 -15.46
C ALA A 118 -4.68 1.33 -14.38
N GLN A 119 -3.68 0.52 -14.75
CA GLN A 119 -2.59 0.10 -13.88
C GLN A 119 -1.76 1.30 -13.42
N ILE A 120 -1.27 2.11 -14.34
CA ILE A 120 -0.46 3.30 -14.04
C ILE A 120 -1.23 4.22 -13.09
N SER A 121 -2.51 4.49 -13.34
CA SER A 121 -3.34 5.32 -12.47
C SER A 121 -3.47 4.74 -11.06
N SER A 122 -3.67 3.43 -10.94
CA SER A 122 -3.79 2.75 -9.64
C SER A 122 -2.46 2.77 -8.88
N GLU A 123 -1.35 2.51 -9.56
CA GLU A 123 -0.01 2.52 -8.96
C GLU A 123 0.42 3.93 -8.54
N MET A 124 0.15 4.95 -9.35
CA MET A 124 0.48 6.34 -8.99
C MET A 124 -0.26 6.81 -7.73
N VAL A 125 -1.54 6.47 -7.59
CA VAL A 125 -2.30 6.81 -6.38
C VAL A 125 -1.77 6.04 -5.18
N SER A 126 -1.49 4.75 -5.32
CA SER A 126 -0.92 3.93 -4.24
C SER A 126 0.47 4.44 -3.81
N ALA A 127 1.35 4.75 -4.77
CA ALA A 127 2.68 5.29 -4.50
C ALA A 127 2.61 6.67 -3.83
N SER A 128 1.72 7.56 -4.28
CA SER A 128 1.56 8.89 -3.69
C SER A 128 1.10 8.81 -2.23
N LEU A 129 0.22 7.87 -1.91
CA LEU A 129 -0.24 7.64 -0.54
C LEU A 129 0.85 7.09 0.38
N LEU A 130 1.62 6.12 -0.11
CA LEU A 130 2.79 5.61 0.61
C LEU A 130 3.79 6.73 0.90
N THR A 131 4.09 7.55 -0.10
CA THR A 131 5.01 8.69 0.04
C THR A 131 4.47 9.73 1.03
N THR A 132 3.17 10.04 0.97
CA THR A 132 2.52 10.96 1.91
C THR A 132 2.59 10.42 3.35
N GLY A 133 2.33 9.12 3.54
CA GLY A 133 2.48 8.46 4.84
C GLY A 133 3.91 8.57 5.39
N GLN A 134 4.93 8.33 4.56
CA GLN A 134 6.33 8.50 4.94
C GLN A 134 6.68 9.96 5.28
N MET A 135 6.13 10.94 4.58
CA MET A 135 6.32 12.36 4.92
C MET A 135 5.72 12.71 6.29
N VAL A 136 4.54 12.19 6.59
CA VAL A 136 3.90 12.38 7.90
C VAL A 136 4.76 11.77 9.03
N LEU A 137 5.33 10.60 8.83
CA LEU A 137 6.27 9.98 9.79
C LEU A 137 7.52 10.85 10.00
N ARG A 138 8.08 11.42 8.94
CA ARG A 138 9.23 12.35 9.04
C ARG A 138 8.87 13.63 9.80
N LEU A 139 7.66 14.15 9.65
CA LEU A 139 7.18 15.28 10.47
C LEU A 139 7.05 14.90 11.94
N GLY A 140 6.66 13.65 12.23
CA GLY A 140 6.67 13.11 13.59
C GLY A 140 8.06 13.14 14.21
N LEU A 141 9.06 12.69 13.47
CA LEU A 141 10.46 12.77 13.93
C LEU A 141 10.90 14.21 14.20
N ALA A 142 10.55 15.15 13.31
CA ALA A 142 10.87 16.56 13.51
C ALA A 142 10.22 17.13 14.79
N THR A 143 8.97 16.76 15.09
CA THR A 143 8.30 17.20 16.33
C THR A 143 8.97 16.62 17.58
N VAL A 144 9.41 15.37 17.53
CA VAL A 144 10.17 14.74 18.63
C VAL A 144 11.51 15.47 18.86
N ILE A 145 12.20 15.87 17.79
CA ILE A 145 13.45 16.63 17.89
C ILE A 145 13.21 17.99 18.56
N VAL A 146 12.19 18.74 18.13
CA VAL A 146 11.88 20.06 18.67
C VAL A 146 11.43 19.98 20.13
N VAL A 147 10.52 19.07 20.46
CA VAL A 147 10.02 18.89 21.82
C VAL A 147 11.12 18.36 22.74
N GLY A 148 11.88 17.36 22.25
CA GLY A 148 12.96 16.74 23.01
C GLY A 148 14.09 17.73 23.34
N SER A 149 14.55 18.51 22.38
CA SER A 149 15.57 19.55 22.61
C SER A 149 15.09 20.60 23.60
N SER A 150 13.82 21.01 23.55
CA SER A 150 13.26 21.95 24.52
C SER A 150 13.17 21.39 25.95
N LEU A 151 12.98 20.07 26.08
CA LEU A 151 12.90 19.38 27.37
C LEU A 151 14.29 19.13 27.97
N ILE A 152 15.30 18.87 27.15
CA ILE A 152 16.70 18.77 27.57
C ILE A 152 17.19 20.12 28.10
N LEU A 153 16.93 21.21 27.39
CA LEU A 153 17.29 22.57 27.84
C LEU A 153 16.65 22.96 29.17
N LYS A 154 15.55 22.31 29.56
CA LYS A 154 14.86 22.48 30.84
C LYS A 154 15.30 21.47 31.92
N GLU A 155 16.33 20.67 31.65
CA GLU A 155 16.84 19.58 32.50
C GLU A 155 15.77 18.58 32.95
N LYS A 156 14.73 18.38 32.13
CA LYS A 156 13.61 17.47 32.44
C LYS A 156 13.78 16.08 31.88
N ILE A 157 14.75 15.88 31.01
CA ILE A 157 15.01 14.59 30.33
C ILE A 157 16.50 14.43 30.13
N ASP A 158 17.01 13.21 30.42
CA ASP A 158 18.37 12.81 30.14
C ASP A 158 18.64 12.63 28.66
N LEU A 159 19.88 12.90 28.25
CA LEU A 159 20.33 12.72 26.87
C LEU A 159 20.09 11.28 26.38
N PHE A 160 20.26 10.29 27.25
CA PHE A 160 20.02 8.88 26.94
C PHE A 160 18.55 8.63 26.55
N THR A 161 17.61 9.15 27.34
CA THR A 161 16.17 9.05 27.05
C THR A 161 15.82 9.71 25.72
N TYR A 162 16.38 10.88 25.42
CA TYR A 162 16.17 11.57 24.15
C TYR A 162 16.62 10.75 22.93
N ILE A 163 17.82 10.17 22.98
CA ILE A 163 18.35 9.31 21.93
C ILE A 163 17.44 8.09 21.72
N LEU A 164 16.94 7.50 22.80
CA LEU A 164 16.05 6.35 22.76
C LEU A 164 14.74 6.67 21.99
N TYR A 165 14.17 7.87 22.18
CA TYR A 165 13.00 8.33 21.40
C TYR A 165 13.32 8.61 19.93
N LEU A 166 14.57 8.95 19.58
CA LEU A 166 14.96 9.13 18.17
C LEU A 166 15.18 7.80 17.44
N ILE A 167 15.52 6.74 18.15
CA ILE A 167 15.76 5.42 17.57
C ILE A 167 14.46 4.61 17.46
N ALA A 168 13.53 4.82 18.37
CA ALA A 168 12.24 4.11 18.42
C ALA A 168 11.29 4.52 17.30
#